data_eba116d4d127902f37b48e28b2097064
#
_entry.id   eba116d4d127902f37b48e28b2097064
#
_cell.length_a   1.000
_cell.length_b   1.000
_cell.length_c   1.000
_cell.angle_alpha   90.00
_cell.angle_beta   90.00
_cell.angle_gamma   90.00
#
_symmetry.space_group_name_H-M   'P 1'
#
loop_
_entity.id
_entity.type
_entity.pdbx_description
1 polymer ?
#
loop_
_entity_poly.entity_id
_entity_poly.type
_entity_poly.pdbx_seq_one_letter_code
_entity_poly.pdbx_strand_id
1 'polypeptide(L)'
;MSILQLKYFKALAERGHLTKTADDLKIAAPSLSASIARLEAEIGCKLFDREGRNIQLNKSGEIYLKYVTNVLQQLEDARKEVHEIAHERNTSLSIAISSPVVWLDALRYFISEYPDIKISHTLLKYDQLKNFSYCSAFDFLITAVSDLPDAHSRWEHDCLLTDDKPVIAVYFSHPFVERKGLRLYETKDEKYIAVSRGFSMRKFFEDSCAMSGFTPKIVLECDYMLRSSMFTAKHGIIFTTESGARANLLKDATYIPVIDPPIRRMQAIFYKKSSYLSQAAVLFRDFMIAYYKRFSHPPQEH
;
A
#
# COMPACT_ATOMS: atom_id res chain seq x y z
N MET A 1 -13.37 -29.31 -14.20
CA MET A 1 -12.66 -28.16 -13.57
C MET A 1 -12.60 -28.34 -12.06
N SER A 2 -11.40 -28.17 -11.46
CA SER A 2 -11.20 -28.29 -10.00
C SER A 2 -10.62 -27.00 -9.42
N ILE A 3 -10.84 -26.75 -8.12
CA ILE A 3 -10.25 -25.62 -7.40
C ILE A 3 -8.72 -25.62 -7.51
N LEU A 4 -8.09 -26.80 -7.52
CA LEU A 4 -6.66 -26.94 -7.65
C LEU A 4 -6.17 -26.47 -9.04
N GLN A 5 -6.91 -26.77 -10.11
CA GLN A 5 -6.59 -26.25 -11.45
C GLN A 5 -6.70 -24.73 -11.51
N LEU A 6 -7.70 -24.12 -10.85
CA LEU A 6 -7.82 -22.67 -10.79
C LEU A 6 -6.66 -22.02 -10.03
N LYS A 7 -6.21 -22.65 -8.92
CA LYS A 7 -5.02 -22.20 -8.18
C LYS A 7 -3.75 -22.28 -9.04
N TYR A 8 -3.56 -23.37 -9.77
CA TYR A 8 -2.41 -23.54 -10.68
C TYR A 8 -2.43 -22.53 -11.82
N PHE A 9 -3.60 -22.30 -12.42
CA PHE A 9 -3.77 -21.28 -13.46
C PHE A 9 -3.40 -19.89 -12.94
N LYS A 10 -3.93 -19.50 -11.77
CA LYS A 10 -3.63 -18.21 -11.14
C LYS A 10 -2.14 -18.05 -10.86
N ALA A 11 -1.50 -19.05 -10.24
CA ALA A 11 -0.08 -19.01 -9.92
C ALA A 11 0.79 -18.86 -11.18
N LEU A 12 0.46 -19.58 -12.26
CA LEU A 12 1.18 -19.46 -13.54
C LEU A 12 0.97 -18.10 -14.19
N ALA A 13 -0.25 -17.57 -14.13
CA ALA A 13 -0.59 -16.26 -14.66
C ALA A 13 0.19 -15.13 -13.98
N GLU A 14 0.40 -15.23 -12.67
CA GLU A 14 1.12 -14.24 -11.87
C GLU A 14 2.64 -14.32 -12.05
N ARG A 15 3.18 -15.52 -12.27
CA ARG A 15 4.63 -15.75 -12.36
C ARG A 15 5.17 -15.62 -13.79
N GLY A 16 4.36 -15.97 -14.80
CA GLY A 16 4.75 -15.93 -16.20
C GLY A 16 5.84 -16.93 -16.61
N HIS A 17 6.14 -17.95 -15.77
CA HIS A 17 7.24 -18.90 -16.03
C HIS A 17 6.92 -20.27 -15.48
N LEU A 18 6.69 -21.27 -16.36
CA LEU A 18 6.17 -22.59 -16.02
C LEU A 18 7.02 -23.33 -14.96
N THR A 19 8.34 -23.42 -15.17
CA THR A 19 9.23 -24.17 -14.27
C THR A 19 9.29 -23.54 -12.89
N LYS A 20 9.49 -22.23 -12.81
CA LYS A 20 9.53 -21.50 -11.54
C LYS A 20 8.21 -21.60 -10.77
N THR A 21 7.07 -21.56 -11.48
CA THR A 21 5.76 -21.75 -10.85
C THR A 21 5.59 -23.17 -10.32
N ALA A 22 6.06 -24.18 -11.06
CA ALA A 22 6.00 -25.56 -10.61
C ALA A 22 6.86 -25.78 -9.37
N ASP A 23 8.07 -25.19 -9.32
CA ASP A 23 8.96 -25.23 -8.16
C ASP A 23 8.31 -24.57 -6.93
N ASP A 24 7.73 -23.37 -7.10
CA ASP A 24 7.00 -22.64 -6.04
C ASP A 24 5.81 -23.48 -5.51
N LEU A 25 5.13 -24.20 -6.39
CA LEU A 25 4.00 -25.08 -6.05
C LEU A 25 4.43 -26.48 -5.55
N LYS A 26 5.74 -26.78 -5.59
CA LYS A 26 6.33 -28.09 -5.22
C LYS A 26 5.75 -29.27 -6.03
N ILE A 27 5.57 -29.06 -7.34
CA ILE A 27 5.08 -30.06 -8.30
C ILE A 27 6.01 -30.16 -9.52
N ALA A 28 5.90 -31.25 -10.28
CA ALA A 28 6.64 -31.38 -11.53
C ALA A 28 6.08 -30.45 -12.61
N ALA A 29 6.95 -29.76 -13.37
CA ALA A 29 6.56 -28.87 -14.44
C ALA A 29 5.66 -29.54 -15.53
N PRO A 30 5.87 -30.81 -15.91
CA PRO A 30 4.93 -31.52 -16.79
C PRO A 30 3.52 -31.66 -16.19
N SER A 31 3.40 -31.84 -14.87
CA SER A 31 2.11 -31.97 -14.18
C SER A 31 1.36 -30.63 -14.17
N LEU A 32 2.05 -29.52 -13.97
CA LEU A 32 1.48 -28.17 -14.09
C LEU A 32 1.01 -27.93 -15.51
N SER A 33 1.86 -28.20 -16.50
CA SER A 33 1.51 -28.02 -17.93
C SER A 33 0.30 -28.86 -18.34
N ALA A 34 0.23 -30.13 -17.92
CA ALA A 34 -0.93 -30.99 -18.20
C ALA A 34 -2.20 -30.52 -17.50
N SER A 35 -2.09 -29.94 -16.30
CA SER A 35 -3.23 -29.36 -15.58
C SER A 35 -3.79 -28.14 -16.30
N ILE A 36 -2.93 -27.24 -16.78
CA ILE A 36 -3.32 -26.06 -17.56
C ILE A 36 -3.95 -26.49 -18.90
N ALA A 37 -3.33 -27.43 -19.62
CA ALA A 37 -3.88 -27.94 -20.89
C ALA A 37 -5.28 -28.53 -20.72
N ARG A 38 -5.53 -29.26 -19.64
CA ARG A 38 -6.87 -29.77 -19.30
C ARG A 38 -7.88 -28.68 -19.02
N LEU A 39 -7.47 -27.64 -18.30
CA LEU A 39 -8.30 -26.47 -18.02
C LEU A 39 -8.67 -25.73 -19.31
N GLU A 40 -7.70 -25.45 -20.19
CA GLU A 40 -7.93 -24.85 -21.51
C GLU A 40 -8.86 -25.66 -22.41
N ALA A 41 -8.70 -26.99 -22.41
CA ALA A 41 -9.57 -27.87 -23.16
C ALA A 41 -11.01 -27.86 -22.65
N GLU A 42 -11.21 -27.75 -21.33
CA GLU A 42 -12.53 -27.69 -20.72
C GLU A 42 -13.22 -26.32 -20.98
N ILE A 43 -12.44 -25.24 -21.02
CA ILE A 43 -12.93 -23.90 -21.37
C ILE A 43 -13.17 -23.75 -22.88
N GLY A 44 -12.49 -24.55 -23.69
CA GLY A 44 -12.59 -24.54 -25.14
C GLY A 44 -11.70 -23.50 -25.84
N CYS A 45 -10.79 -22.84 -25.13
CA CYS A 45 -9.84 -21.90 -25.72
C CYS A 45 -8.50 -21.88 -24.96
N LYS A 46 -7.45 -21.39 -25.62
CA LYS A 46 -6.17 -21.13 -24.98
C LYS A 46 -6.26 -19.89 -24.10
N LEU A 47 -5.58 -19.95 -22.94
CA LEU A 47 -5.49 -18.86 -21.97
C LEU A 47 -4.09 -18.24 -21.93
N PHE A 48 -3.10 -18.97 -22.47
CA PHE A 48 -1.72 -18.54 -22.52
C PHE A 48 -1.17 -18.59 -23.92
N ASP A 49 -0.33 -17.62 -24.26
CA ASP A 49 0.57 -17.62 -25.41
C ASP A 49 1.98 -17.99 -24.96
N ARG A 50 2.72 -18.65 -25.87
CA ARG A 50 4.10 -19.03 -25.64
C ARG A 50 5.04 -18.13 -26.43
N GLU A 51 5.88 -17.39 -25.71
CA GLU A 51 6.98 -16.62 -26.29
C GLU A 51 8.32 -17.21 -25.85
N GLY A 52 8.83 -18.18 -26.60
CA GLY A 52 10.06 -18.87 -26.25
C GLY A 52 9.94 -19.67 -24.94
N ARG A 53 10.69 -19.25 -23.91
CA ARG A 53 10.65 -19.87 -22.55
C ARG A 53 9.63 -19.21 -21.62
N ASN A 54 9.07 -18.07 -22.00
CA ASN A 54 8.08 -17.35 -21.21
C ASN A 54 6.66 -17.76 -21.63
N ILE A 55 5.78 -17.70 -20.66
CA ILE A 55 4.35 -17.95 -20.83
C ILE A 55 3.63 -16.68 -20.41
N GLN A 56 2.85 -16.09 -21.31
CA GLN A 56 2.06 -14.89 -21.05
C GLN A 56 0.58 -15.16 -21.20
N LEU A 57 -0.25 -14.49 -20.41
CA LEU A 57 -1.68 -14.53 -20.62
C LEU A 57 -2.04 -13.87 -21.94
N ASN A 58 -2.89 -14.55 -22.71
CA ASN A 58 -3.58 -13.89 -23.81
C ASN A 58 -4.85 -13.17 -23.31
N LYS A 59 -5.55 -12.48 -24.17
CA LYS A 59 -6.75 -11.71 -23.82
C LYS A 59 -7.85 -12.55 -23.14
N SER A 60 -8.03 -13.80 -23.56
CA SER A 60 -8.96 -14.74 -22.91
C SER A 60 -8.48 -15.11 -21.49
N GLY A 61 -7.17 -15.33 -21.33
CA GLY A 61 -6.54 -15.60 -20.04
C GLY A 61 -6.68 -14.44 -19.07
N GLU A 62 -6.52 -13.21 -19.52
CA GLU A 62 -6.72 -12.01 -18.68
C GLU A 62 -8.16 -11.92 -18.17
N ILE A 63 -9.13 -12.12 -19.06
CA ILE A 63 -10.54 -12.17 -18.68
C ILE A 63 -10.78 -13.28 -17.67
N TYR A 64 -10.28 -14.48 -17.96
CA TYR A 64 -10.49 -15.64 -17.11
C TYR A 64 -9.84 -15.48 -15.74
N LEU A 65 -8.63 -14.90 -15.67
CA LEU A 65 -7.92 -14.62 -14.42
C LEU A 65 -8.77 -13.74 -13.48
N LYS A 66 -9.45 -12.75 -14.01
CA LYS A 66 -10.34 -11.89 -13.21
C LYS A 66 -11.42 -12.72 -12.49
N TYR A 67 -12.08 -13.63 -13.20
CA TYR A 67 -13.13 -14.46 -12.60
C TYR A 67 -12.57 -15.52 -11.66
N VAL A 68 -11.47 -16.18 -12.04
CA VAL A 68 -10.80 -17.17 -11.17
C VAL A 68 -10.36 -16.55 -9.85
N THR A 69 -9.80 -15.35 -9.90
CA THR A 69 -9.39 -14.62 -8.69
C THR A 69 -10.59 -14.38 -7.77
N ASN A 70 -11.73 -13.97 -8.32
CA ASN A 70 -12.94 -13.72 -7.54
C ASN A 70 -13.50 -15.01 -6.91
N VAL A 71 -13.56 -16.10 -7.68
CA VAL A 71 -14.08 -17.40 -7.18
C VAL A 71 -13.18 -17.94 -6.05
N LEU A 72 -11.86 -17.91 -6.23
CA LEU A 72 -10.94 -18.37 -5.19
C LEU A 72 -11.04 -17.50 -3.94
N GLN A 73 -11.28 -16.20 -4.10
CA GLN A 73 -11.48 -15.29 -2.99
C GLN A 73 -12.78 -15.59 -2.24
N GLN A 74 -13.90 -15.77 -2.94
CA GLN A 74 -15.18 -16.12 -2.31
C GLN A 74 -15.12 -17.41 -1.50
N LEU A 75 -14.38 -18.41 -2.01
CA LEU A 75 -14.16 -19.65 -1.27
C LEU A 75 -13.34 -19.43 0.00
N GLU A 76 -12.36 -18.57 -0.03
CA GLU A 76 -11.56 -18.23 1.14
C GLU A 76 -12.35 -17.37 2.14
N ASP A 77 -13.19 -16.46 1.67
CA ASP A 77 -14.07 -15.63 2.49
C ASP A 77 -15.11 -16.53 3.21
N ALA A 78 -15.75 -17.46 2.49
CA ALA A 78 -16.66 -18.43 3.07
C ALA A 78 -16.00 -19.31 4.15
N ARG A 79 -14.74 -19.73 3.89
CA ARG A 79 -13.96 -20.49 4.87
C ARG A 79 -13.68 -19.67 6.13
N LYS A 80 -13.30 -18.39 5.98
CA LYS A 80 -13.05 -17.48 7.10
C LYS A 80 -14.33 -17.30 7.93
N GLU A 81 -15.46 -17.02 7.28
CA GLU A 81 -16.75 -16.81 7.94
C GLU A 81 -17.20 -18.03 8.72
N VAL A 82 -17.13 -19.22 8.11
CA VAL A 82 -17.46 -20.49 8.80
C VAL A 82 -16.51 -20.75 9.97
N HIS A 83 -15.22 -20.41 9.81
CA HIS A 83 -14.24 -20.60 10.88
C HIS A 83 -14.48 -19.64 12.06
N GLU A 84 -14.91 -18.40 11.80
CA GLU A 84 -15.31 -17.47 12.86
C GLU A 84 -16.51 -17.96 13.68
N ILE A 85 -17.49 -18.53 13.01
CA ILE A 85 -18.68 -19.11 13.68
C ILE A 85 -18.29 -20.32 14.54
N ALA A 86 -17.37 -21.15 14.03
CA ALA A 86 -16.98 -22.40 14.69
C ALA A 86 -15.97 -22.22 15.84
N HIS A 87 -15.15 -21.15 15.80
CA HIS A 87 -14.03 -20.94 16.72
C HIS A 87 -14.07 -19.50 17.21
N GLU A 88 -14.94 -19.19 18.15
CA GLU A 88 -15.06 -17.86 18.75
C GLU A 88 -13.86 -16.91 18.50
N ARG A 89 -14.01 -15.99 17.50
CA ARG A 89 -13.14 -14.86 17.14
C ARG A 89 -11.91 -15.18 16.31
N ASN A 90 -11.99 -14.89 15.02
CA ASN A 90 -10.77 -14.61 14.24
C ASN A 90 -10.20 -13.25 14.71
N THR A 91 -9.22 -13.31 15.60
CA THR A 91 -8.58 -12.16 16.24
C THR A 91 -7.32 -11.72 15.51
N SER A 92 -7.18 -12.03 14.21
CA SER A 92 -6.00 -11.65 13.43
C SER A 92 -6.36 -10.77 12.23
N LEU A 93 -5.56 -9.74 12.01
CA LEU A 93 -5.66 -8.83 10.87
C LEU A 93 -4.35 -8.79 10.09
N SER A 94 -4.45 -8.80 8.78
CA SER A 94 -3.34 -8.62 7.84
C SER A 94 -3.51 -7.30 7.10
N ILE A 95 -2.53 -6.40 7.22
CA ILE A 95 -2.63 -5.04 6.68
C ILE A 95 -1.43 -4.75 5.81
N ALA A 96 -1.68 -4.32 4.56
CA ALA A 96 -0.66 -3.79 3.69
C ALA A 96 -0.65 -2.26 3.78
N ILE A 97 0.53 -1.66 3.83
CA ILE A 97 0.69 -0.21 3.93
C ILE A 97 1.71 0.27 2.90
N SER A 98 1.50 1.44 2.32
CA SER A 98 2.50 2.09 1.44
C SER A 98 3.33 3.14 2.16
N SER A 99 2.86 3.61 3.34
CA SER A 99 3.57 4.56 4.19
C SER A 99 3.33 4.21 5.66
N PRO A 100 4.37 3.89 6.43
CA PRO A 100 4.21 3.53 7.83
C PRO A 100 3.72 4.70 8.70
N VAL A 101 3.89 5.92 8.23
CA VAL A 101 3.67 7.14 9.01
C VAL A 101 2.20 7.44 9.25
N VAL A 102 1.34 7.12 8.28
CA VAL A 102 -0.09 7.49 8.31
C VAL A 102 -0.84 6.81 9.44
N TRP A 103 -0.49 5.58 9.77
CA TRP A 103 -1.29 4.76 10.68
C TRP A 103 -0.62 4.47 12.04
N LEU A 104 0.64 4.89 12.23
CA LEU A 104 1.43 4.50 13.40
C LEU A 104 0.76 4.87 14.73
N ASP A 105 0.28 6.09 14.86
CA ASP A 105 -0.37 6.55 16.09
C ASP A 105 -1.74 5.88 16.28
N ALA A 106 -2.54 5.81 15.23
CA ALA A 106 -3.83 5.11 15.26
C ALA A 106 -3.66 3.64 15.67
N LEU A 107 -2.64 2.97 15.13
CA LEU A 107 -2.31 1.59 15.48
C LEU A 107 -1.97 1.43 16.97
N ARG A 108 -1.18 2.34 17.54
CA ARG A 108 -0.84 2.28 18.97
C ARG A 108 -2.08 2.34 19.85
N TYR A 109 -3.02 3.24 19.54
CA TYR A 109 -4.28 3.33 20.29
C TYR A 109 -5.15 2.09 20.07
N PHE A 110 -5.25 1.61 18.83
CA PHE A 110 -6.02 0.41 18.52
C PHE A 110 -5.52 -0.82 19.29
N ILE A 111 -4.21 -1.08 19.30
CA ILE A 111 -3.62 -2.21 20.03
C ILE A 111 -3.85 -2.08 21.54
N SER A 112 -3.84 -0.86 22.08
CA SER A 112 -4.11 -0.62 23.49
C SER A 112 -5.58 -0.90 23.84
N GLU A 113 -6.52 -0.59 22.95
CA GLU A 113 -7.95 -0.78 23.16
C GLU A 113 -8.39 -2.23 22.88
N TYR A 114 -7.74 -2.90 21.91
CA TYR A 114 -8.06 -4.27 21.47
C TYR A 114 -6.84 -5.19 21.55
N PRO A 115 -6.32 -5.51 22.75
CA PRO A 115 -5.06 -6.24 22.92
C PRO A 115 -5.12 -7.70 22.42
N ASP A 116 -6.31 -8.27 22.29
CA ASP A 116 -6.52 -9.64 21.82
C ASP A 116 -6.46 -9.76 20.29
N ILE A 117 -6.46 -8.63 19.55
CA ILE A 117 -6.39 -8.62 18.09
C ILE A 117 -4.94 -8.60 17.64
N LYS A 118 -4.50 -9.69 17.01
CA LYS A 118 -3.16 -9.79 16.43
C LYS A 118 -3.11 -9.07 15.09
N ILE A 119 -2.17 -8.15 14.93
CA ILE A 119 -1.98 -7.43 13.68
C ILE A 119 -0.64 -7.82 13.04
N SER A 120 -0.70 -8.23 11.79
CA SER A 120 0.47 -8.34 10.92
C SER A 120 0.43 -7.25 9.87
N HIS A 121 1.56 -6.62 9.58
CA HIS A 121 1.62 -5.63 8.51
C HIS A 121 2.76 -5.90 7.53
N THR A 122 2.56 -5.44 6.31
CA THR A 122 3.56 -5.50 5.24
C THR A 122 3.68 -4.13 4.58
N LEU A 123 4.90 -3.61 4.51
CA LEU A 123 5.19 -2.38 3.79
C LEU A 123 5.34 -2.68 2.30
N LEU A 124 4.48 -2.11 1.47
CA LEU A 124 4.46 -2.33 0.03
C LEU A 124 5.22 -1.23 -0.72
N LYS A 125 5.91 -1.64 -1.77
CA LYS A 125 6.42 -0.75 -2.79
C LYS A 125 5.32 -0.37 -3.78
N TYR A 126 5.48 0.76 -4.46
CA TYR A 126 4.51 1.29 -5.42
C TYR A 126 4.15 0.29 -6.54
N ASP A 127 5.12 -0.47 -7.04
CA ASP A 127 4.86 -1.47 -8.08
C ASP A 127 4.03 -2.66 -7.57
N GLN A 128 4.18 -3.03 -6.30
CA GLN A 128 3.38 -4.08 -5.67
C GLN A 128 1.92 -3.66 -5.49
N LEU A 129 1.65 -2.36 -5.28
CA LEU A 129 0.28 -1.82 -5.19
C LEU A 129 -0.53 -2.05 -6.47
N LYS A 130 0.12 -2.11 -7.63
CA LYS A 130 -0.53 -2.38 -8.92
C LYS A 130 -0.97 -3.83 -9.08
N ASN A 131 -0.41 -4.75 -8.30
CA ASN A 131 -0.74 -6.16 -8.35
C ASN A 131 -1.94 -6.45 -7.43
N PHE A 132 -3.15 -6.41 -8.00
CA PHE A 132 -4.38 -6.68 -7.27
C PHE A 132 -4.36 -8.04 -6.59
N SER A 133 -3.85 -9.09 -7.25
CA SER A 133 -3.82 -10.44 -6.69
C SER A 133 -2.97 -10.52 -5.42
N TYR A 134 -1.84 -9.84 -5.42
CA TYR A 134 -0.97 -9.75 -4.25
C TYR A 134 -1.63 -8.92 -3.13
N CYS A 135 -2.14 -7.74 -3.46
CA CYS A 135 -2.78 -6.84 -2.49
C CYS A 135 -4.07 -7.45 -1.92
N SER A 136 -4.80 -8.26 -2.69
CA SER A 136 -6.04 -8.91 -2.24
C SER A 136 -5.83 -10.02 -1.19
N ALA A 137 -4.59 -10.41 -0.90
CA ALA A 137 -4.27 -11.32 0.17
C ALA A 137 -4.38 -10.68 1.56
N PHE A 138 -4.39 -9.34 1.64
CA PHE A 138 -4.53 -8.60 2.89
C PHE A 138 -6.00 -8.25 3.16
N ASP A 139 -6.34 -8.10 4.43
CA ASP A 139 -7.68 -7.64 4.83
C ASP A 139 -7.86 -6.17 4.46
N PHE A 140 -6.81 -5.36 4.70
CA PHE A 140 -6.79 -3.94 4.36
C PHE A 140 -5.50 -3.53 3.64
N LEU A 141 -5.66 -2.48 2.82
CA LEU A 141 -4.55 -1.74 2.24
C LEU A 141 -4.70 -0.27 2.64
N ILE A 142 -3.69 0.30 3.30
CA ILE A 142 -3.66 1.72 3.67
C ILE A 142 -2.64 2.42 2.77
N THR A 143 -3.14 3.29 1.90
CA THR A 143 -2.31 4.01 0.92
C THR A 143 -2.97 5.31 0.48
N ALA A 144 -2.24 6.13 -0.28
CA ALA A 144 -2.85 7.28 -0.93
C ALA A 144 -3.79 6.85 -2.06
N VAL A 145 -4.90 7.57 -2.21
CA VAL A 145 -5.89 7.30 -3.28
C VAL A 145 -5.24 7.40 -4.66
N SER A 146 -4.31 8.34 -4.85
CA SER A 146 -3.55 8.49 -6.10
C SER A 146 -2.65 7.30 -6.46
N ASP A 147 -2.32 6.45 -5.49
CA ASP A 147 -1.48 5.28 -5.73
C ASP A 147 -2.24 4.10 -6.35
N LEU A 148 -3.58 4.16 -6.31
CA LEU A 148 -4.50 3.15 -6.85
C LEU A 148 -5.53 3.78 -7.81
N PRO A 149 -5.13 4.28 -8.98
CA PRO A 149 -6.02 5.00 -9.88
C PRO A 149 -7.21 4.14 -10.37
N ASP A 150 -7.05 2.83 -10.45
CA ASP A 150 -8.09 1.88 -10.90
C ASP A 150 -8.84 1.18 -9.74
N ALA A 151 -8.73 1.72 -8.51
CA ALA A 151 -9.28 1.09 -7.30
C ALA A 151 -10.80 0.86 -7.37
N HIS A 152 -11.54 1.77 -7.98
CA HIS A 152 -13.01 1.77 -7.95
C HIS A 152 -13.70 0.51 -8.50
N SER A 153 -13.02 -0.28 -9.31
CA SER A 153 -13.60 -1.51 -9.88
C SER A 153 -13.54 -2.72 -8.94
N ARG A 154 -12.59 -2.76 -8.02
CA ARG A 154 -12.29 -3.96 -7.19
C ARG A 154 -12.17 -3.67 -5.71
N TRP A 155 -11.99 -2.40 -5.34
CA TRP A 155 -11.80 -1.95 -3.98
C TRP A 155 -12.94 -1.04 -3.55
N GLU A 156 -13.37 -1.18 -2.31
CA GLU A 156 -14.07 -0.15 -1.56
C GLU A 156 -13.04 0.58 -0.71
N HIS A 157 -13.31 1.82 -0.35
CA HIS A 157 -12.42 2.56 0.52
C HIS A 157 -13.15 3.60 1.35
N ASP A 158 -12.60 3.86 2.51
CA ASP A 158 -12.96 4.99 3.37
C ASP A 158 -11.77 5.96 3.44
N CYS A 159 -12.03 7.24 3.23
CA CYS A 159 -11.00 8.27 3.36
C CYS A 159 -10.64 8.48 4.82
N LEU A 160 -9.35 8.38 5.13
CA LEU A 160 -8.81 8.65 6.45
C LEU A 160 -8.37 10.11 6.59
N LEU A 161 -7.64 10.61 5.59
CA LEU A 161 -7.15 11.98 5.52
C LEU A 161 -7.46 12.55 4.14
N THR A 162 -8.23 13.62 4.09
CA THR A 162 -8.61 14.28 2.83
C THR A 162 -7.67 15.40 2.43
N ASP A 163 -6.92 15.97 3.39
CA ASP A 163 -6.10 17.18 3.22
C ASP A 163 -4.71 17.01 3.87
N ASP A 164 -4.00 15.94 3.55
CA ASP A 164 -2.64 15.70 4.05
C ASP A 164 -1.63 16.51 3.21
N LYS A 165 -1.27 17.71 3.68
CA LYS A 165 -0.41 18.65 2.96
C LYS A 165 1.06 18.31 3.12
N PRO A 166 1.89 18.61 2.10
CA PRO A 166 3.32 18.45 2.22
C PRO A 166 3.93 19.50 3.15
N VAL A 167 4.95 19.05 3.88
CA VAL A 167 5.79 19.88 4.73
C VAL A 167 7.26 19.55 4.50
N ILE A 168 8.13 20.54 4.74
CA ILE A 168 9.58 20.33 4.79
C ILE A 168 10.01 20.28 6.23
N ALA A 169 10.63 19.17 6.64
CA ALA A 169 11.28 19.07 7.93
C ALA A 169 12.70 19.62 7.83
N VAL A 170 12.99 20.60 8.67
CA VAL A 170 14.32 21.22 8.80
C VAL A 170 14.80 21.13 10.25
N TYR A 171 16.09 21.05 10.48
CA TYR A 171 16.68 21.09 11.81
C TYR A 171 16.71 22.51 12.39
N PHE A 172 16.70 22.69 13.70
CA PHE A 172 16.54 24.00 14.39
C PHE A 172 17.56 25.08 13.99
N SER A 173 18.71 24.71 13.50
CA SER A 173 19.71 25.69 13.01
C SER A 173 19.61 25.96 11.49
N HIS A 174 18.56 25.48 10.81
CA HIS A 174 18.38 25.68 9.39
C HIS A 174 17.88 27.12 9.07
N PRO A 175 18.32 27.75 7.98
CA PRO A 175 17.87 29.10 7.61
C PRO A 175 16.35 29.25 7.45
N PHE A 176 15.64 28.15 7.17
CA PHE A 176 14.19 28.19 7.00
C PHE A 176 13.40 28.02 8.31
N VAL A 177 14.04 27.82 9.47
CA VAL A 177 13.36 27.45 10.72
C VAL A 177 12.25 28.43 11.14
N GLU A 178 12.43 29.72 10.90
CA GLU A 178 11.47 30.77 11.24
C GLU A 178 10.36 30.99 10.18
N ARG A 179 10.39 30.23 9.10
CA ARG A 179 9.43 30.39 8.00
C ARG A 179 8.06 29.78 8.38
N LYS A 180 7.00 30.55 8.20
CA LYS A 180 5.60 30.09 8.40
C LYS A 180 5.05 29.29 7.23
N GLY A 181 5.76 29.28 6.11
CA GLY A 181 5.46 28.55 4.88
C GLY A 181 6.53 28.82 3.84
N LEU A 182 6.64 27.95 2.85
CA LEU A 182 7.58 28.11 1.74
C LEU A 182 6.98 27.60 0.43
N ARG A 183 7.46 28.13 -0.67
CA ARG A 183 7.25 27.52 -2.00
C ARG A 183 8.26 26.41 -2.16
N LEU A 184 7.84 25.25 -2.68
CA LEU A 184 8.75 24.12 -2.80
C LEU A 184 9.98 24.43 -3.67
N TYR A 185 9.82 25.30 -4.66
CA TYR A 185 10.93 25.79 -5.49
C TYR A 185 12.06 26.49 -4.71
N GLU A 186 11.77 27.11 -3.56
CA GLU A 186 12.78 27.76 -2.71
C GLU A 186 13.80 26.76 -2.13
N THR A 187 13.45 25.47 -2.14
CA THR A 187 14.29 24.39 -1.62
C THR A 187 15.14 23.68 -2.70
N LYS A 188 15.15 24.18 -3.94
CA LYS A 188 15.80 23.56 -5.10
C LYS A 188 17.31 23.31 -4.91
N ASP A 189 17.95 24.14 -4.11
CA ASP A 189 19.40 24.08 -3.86
C ASP A 189 19.74 23.30 -2.58
N GLU A 190 18.73 22.90 -1.82
CA GLU A 190 18.90 22.16 -0.58
C GLU A 190 19.27 20.69 -0.82
N LYS A 191 19.98 20.10 0.17
CA LYS A 191 20.28 18.67 0.21
C LYS A 191 19.12 17.91 0.83
N TYR A 192 18.65 16.88 0.16
CA TYR A 192 17.54 16.06 0.64
C TYR A 192 17.99 14.66 1.09
N ILE A 193 17.42 14.21 2.19
CA ILE A 193 17.40 12.81 2.59
C ILE A 193 16.04 12.25 2.21
N ALA A 194 16.01 11.29 1.28
CA ALA A 194 14.78 10.75 0.74
C ALA A 194 14.63 9.26 1.06
N VAL A 195 13.39 8.77 1.13
CA VAL A 195 13.15 7.33 1.15
C VAL A 195 13.53 6.72 -0.20
N SER A 196 13.92 5.45 -0.16
CA SER A 196 14.37 4.70 -1.34
C SER A 196 13.33 4.71 -2.46
N ARG A 197 13.80 4.59 -3.69
CA ARG A 197 12.95 4.44 -4.87
C ARG A 197 12.02 3.23 -4.71
N GLY A 198 10.85 3.34 -5.31
CA GLY A 198 9.80 2.33 -5.22
C GLY A 198 8.81 2.54 -4.09
N PHE A 199 9.07 3.44 -3.14
CA PHE A 199 8.05 3.83 -2.17
C PHE A 199 7.16 4.96 -2.70
N SER A 200 5.89 4.91 -2.35
CA SER A 200 4.87 5.88 -2.74
C SER A 200 5.23 7.32 -2.32
N MET A 201 5.77 7.53 -1.12
CA MET A 201 6.23 8.84 -0.66
C MET A 201 7.38 9.40 -1.52
N ARG A 202 8.26 8.54 -2.04
CA ARG A 202 9.33 8.97 -2.95
C ARG A 202 8.77 9.50 -4.25
N LYS A 203 7.81 8.79 -4.84
CA LYS A 203 7.13 9.25 -6.05
C LYS A 203 6.41 10.58 -5.81
N PHE A 204 5.65 10.70 -4.72
CA PHE A 204 4.97 11.94 -4.37
C PHE A 204 5.94 13.12 -4.22
N PHE A 205 7.10 12.91 -3.61
CA PHE A 205 8.15 13.94 -3.49
C PHE A 205 8.70 14.36 -4.85
N GLU A 206 9.10 13.40 -5.69
CA GLU A 206 9.67 13.69 -7.02
C GLU A 206 8.65 14.39 -7.92
N ASP A 207 7.40 13.92 -7.95
CA ASP A 207 6.31 14.54 -8.70
C ASP A 207 6.06 15.99 -8.23
N SER A 208 6.09 16.24 -6.91
CA SER A 208 5.92 17.58 -6.34
C SER A 208 7.05 18.53 -6.76
N CYS A 209 8.29 18.07 -6.75
CA CYS A 209 9.43 18.86 -7.22
C CYS A 209 9.36 19.14 -8.72
N ALA A 210 8.96 18.14 -9.52
CA ALA A 210 8.79 18.31 -10.96
C ALA A 210 7.69 19.34 -11.29
N MET A 211 6.57 19.32 -10.57
CA MET A 211 5.51 20.34 -10.67
C MET A 211 6.01 21.74 -10.31
N SER A 212 6.99 21.83 -9.42
CA SER A 212 7.66 23.07 -9.03
C SER A 212 8.79 23.48 -9.96
N GLY A 213 9.08 22.71 -11.03
CA GLY A 213 10.07 23.03 -12.05
C GLY A 213 11.53 22.70 -11.69
N PHE A 214 11.78 21.80 -10.74
CA PHE A 214 13.14 21.39 -10.41
C PHE A 214 13.27 19.89 -10.07
N THR A 215 14.50 19.40 -10.13
CA THR A 215 14.88 18.06 -9.68
C THR A 215 15.58 18.16 -8.31
N PRO A 216 15.14 17.44 -7.27
CA PRO A 216 15.71 17.55 -5.94
C PRO A 216 17.15 17.00 -5.87
N LYS A 217 18.03 17.65 -5.11
CA LYS A 217 19.40 17.19 -4.82
C LYS A 217 19.38 16.15 -3.71
N ILE A 218 19.15 14.90 -4.04
CA ILE A 218 19.09 13.81 -3.07
C ILE A 218 20.51 13.34 -2.77
N VAL A 219 20.96 13.57 -1.54
CA VAL A 219 22.32 13.20 -1.08
C VAL A 219 22.33 11.83 -0.39
N LEU A 220 21.17 11.39 0.10
CA LEU A 220 21.02 10.07 0.70
C LEU A 220 19.66 9.49 0.37
N GLU A 221 19.66 8.23 -0.02
CA GLU A 221 18.50 7.40 -0.29
C GLU A 221 18.49 6.22 0.68
N CYS A 222 17.48 6.11 1.54
CA CYS A 222 17.47 5.14 2.63
C CYS A 222 16.06 4.75 3.06
N ASP A 223 15.94 3.85 4.05
CA ASP A 223 14.69 3.54 4.72
C ASP A 223 14.26 4.63 5.72
N TYR A 224 13.07 4.47 6.30
CA TYR A 224 12.51 5.44 7.23
C TYR A 224 13.31 5.57 8.54
N MET A 225 13.97 4.49 9.00
CA MET A 225 14.74 4.49 10.24
C MET A 225 16.06 5.24 10.05
N LEU A 226 16.82 4.89 9.02
CA LEU A 226 18.09 5.55 8.73
C LEU A 226 17.87 7.04 8.36
N ARG A 227 16.77 7.35 7.68
CA ARG A 227 16.38 8.73 7.33
C ARG A 227 16.30 9.63 8.58
N SER A 228 15.66 9.14 9.65
CA SER A 228 15.54 9.88 10.90
C SER A 228 16.91 10.13 11.54
N SER A 229 17.77 9.12 11.61
CA SER A 229 19.11 9.22 12.15
C SER A 229 19.99 10.22 11.39
N MET A 230 19.95 10.18 10.05
CA MET A 230 20.73 11.08 9.20
C MET A 230 20.21 12.53 9.23
N PHE A 231 18.91 12.73 9.45
CA PHE A 231 18.33 14.05 9.67
C PHE A 231 18.89 14.67 10.96
N THR A 232 18.90 13.92 12.06
CA THR A 232 19.48 14.38 13.34
C THR A 232 20.97 14.77 13.17
N ALA A 233 21.71 14.07 12.31
CA ALA A 233 23.08 14.40 11.95
C ALA A 233 23.21 15.58 10.96
N LYS A 234 22.10 16.24 10.60
CA LYS A 234 22.04 17.43 9.71
C LYS A 234 22.59 17.23 8.31
N HIS A 235 22.47 16.01 7.75
CA HIS A 235 22.93 15.72 6.40
C HIS A 235 22.02 16.26 5.30
N GLY A 236 20.80 16.71 5.63
CA GLY A 236 19.86 17.29 4.68
C GLY A 236 18.48 17.51 5.28
N ILE A 237 17.60 18.14 4.51
CA ILE A 237 16.20 18.34 4.85
C ILE A 237 15.34 17.15 4.38
N ILE A 238 14.12 17.06 4.88
CA ILE A 238 13.21 15.96 4.52
C ILE A 238 11.88 16.53 4.03
N PHE A 239 11.42 16.04 2.86
CA PHE A 239 10.05 16.21 2.40
C PHE A 239 9.17 15.13 3.04
N THR A 240 8.07 15.55 3.68
CA THR A 240 7.06 14.67 4.27
C THR A 240 5.68 15.33 4.19
N THR A 241 4.70 14.85 4.95
CA THR A 241 3.36 15.44 5.03
C THR A 241 3.04 15.82 6.48
N GLU A 242 1.94 16.57 6.68
CA GLU A 242 1.45 16.93 8.01
C GLU A 242 1.18 15.69 8.88
N SER A 243 0.64 14.61 8.30
CA SER A 243 0.48 13.34 9.01
C SER A 243 1.83 12.74 9.41
N GLY A 244 2.84 12.88 8.54
CA GLY A 244 4.22 12.50 8.83
C GLY A 244 4.87 13.32 9.93
N ALA A 245 4.58 14.60 9.99
CA ALA A 245 5.03 15.49 11.04
C ALA A 245 4.40 15.13 12.40
N ARG A 246 3.10 14.82 12.41
CA ARG A 246 2.38 14.40 13.64
C ARG A 246 2.92 13.12 14.24
N ALA A 247 3.35 12.17 13.42
CA ALA A 247 3.97 10.93 13.91
C ALA A 247 5.29 11.16 14.67
N ASN A 248 5.83 12.39 14.61
CA ASN A 248 6.99 12.88 15.36
C ASN A 248 8.22 11.93 15.37
N LEU A 249 8.49 11.33 14.21
CA LEU A 249 9.60 10.39 14.03
C LEU A 249 10.97 11.08 13.92
N LEU A 250 10.98 12.40 13.69
CA LEU A 250 12.19 13.19 13.56
C LEU A 250 12.40 14.03 14.83
N LYS A 251 13.47 13.76 15.54
CA LYS A 251 13.88 14.57 16.69
C LYS A 251 14.43 15.92 16.21
N ASP A 252 14.18 16.97 16.97
CA ASP A 252 14.72 18.33 16.74
C ASP A 252 14.35 18.89 15.35
N ALA A 253 13.15 18.59 14.86
CA ALA A 253 12.62 19.02 13.59
C ALA A 253 11.61 20.14 13.72
N THR A 254 11.76 21.19 12.89
CA THR A 254 10.69 22.14 12.56
C THR A 254 10.06 21.73 11.23
N TYR A 255 8.74 21.71 11.19
CA TYR A 255 7.98 21.34 10.00
C TYR A 255 7.36 22.58 9.36
N ILE A 256 7.80 22.92 8.15
CA ILE A 256 7.37 24.13 7.45
C ILE A 256 6.39 23.75 6.34
N PRO A 257 5.16 24.28 6.34
CA PRO A 257 4.18 24.01 5.30
C PRO A 257 4.67 24.40 3.91
N VAL A 258 4.45 23.53 2.93
CA VAL A 258 4.59 23.85 1.51
C VAL A 258 3.30 24.52 1.04
N ILE A 259 3.38 25.79 0.68
CA ILE A 259 2.23 26.60 0.25
C ILE A 259 2.06 26.62 -1.27
N ASP A 260 3.11 26.25 -2.02
CA ASP A 260 3.11 26.23 -3.48
C ASP A 260 4.07 25.12 -3.97
N PRO A 261 3.64 24.20 -4.84
CA PRO A 261 2.29 24.08 -5.40
C PRO A 261 1.25 23.59 -4.37
N PRO A 262 -0.05 23.89 -4.57
CA PRO A 262 -1.13 23.54 -3.63
C PRO A 262 -1.52 22.05 -3.77
N ILE A 263 -0.57 21.17 -3.52
CA ILE A 263 -0.74 19.72 -3.62
C ILE A 263 -1.20 19.13 -2.29
N ARG A 264 -1.93 18.04 -2.38
CA ARG A 264 -2.48 17.31 -1.23
C ARG A 264 -2.38 15.82 -1.47
N ARG A 265 -2.30 15.06 -0.40
CA ARG A 265 -2.26 13.62 -0.45
C ARG A 265 -3.44 13.05 0.32
N MET A 266 -4.43 12.55 -0.41
CA MET A 266 -5.56 11.89 0.20
C MET A 266 -5.16 10.45 0.60
N GLN A 267 -5.34 10.09 1.87
CA GLN A 267 -5.05 8.76 2.40
C GLN A 267 -6.35 8.02 2.67
N ALA A 268 -6.38 6.75 2.36
CA ALA A 268 -7.56 5.92 2.55
C ALA A 268 -7.20 4.50 3.02
N ILE A 269 -8.18 3.86 3.66
CA ILE A 269 -8.20 2.44 3.94
C ILE A 269 -9.02 1.75 2.86
N PHE A 270 -8.41 0.82 2.15
CA PHE A 270 -9.03 0.05 1.07
C PHE A 270 -9.27 -1.38 1.52
N TYR A 271 -10.40 -1.93 1.12
CA TYR A 271 -10.76 -3.33 1.31
C TYR A 271 -11.47 -3.85 0.06
N LYS A 272 -11.46 -5.15 -0.12
CA LYS A 272 -12.02 -5.78 -1.34
C LYS A 272 -13.52 -5.57 -1.41
N LYS A 273 -14.00 -5.17 -2.57
CA LYS A 273 -15.41 -5.03 -2.85
C LYS A 273 -16.13 -6.38 -2.69
N SER A 274 -17.23 -6.37 -1.95
CA SER A 274 -18.05 -7.57 -1.69
C SER A 274 -17.31 -8.73 -1.00
N SER A 275 -16.20 -8.43 -0.28
CA SER A 275 -15.52 -9.43 0.54
C SER A 275 -16.08 -9.43 1.96
N TYR A 276 -16.10 -10.61 2.57
CA TYR A 276 -16.39 -10.73 3.99
C TYR A 276 -15.35 -10.00 4.83
N LEU A 277 -15.82 -9.13 5.72
CA LEU A 277 -14.99 -8.51 6.74
C LEU A 277 -15.24 -9.19 8.08
N SER A 278 -14.21 -9.75 8.68
CA SER A 278 -14.28 -10.32 10.03
C SER A 278 -14.70 -9.27 11.07
N GLN A 279 -15.17 -9.69 12.22
CA GLN A 279 -15.53 -8.77 13.30
C GLN A 279 -14.31 -7.89 13.68
N ALA A 280 -13.12 -8.47 13.75
CA ALA A 280 -11.88 -7.73 14.00
C ALA A 280 -11.58 -6.71 12.88
N ALA A 281 -11.88 -7.06 11.62
CA ALA A 281 -11.70 -6.16 10.48
C ALA A 281 -12.69 -4.98 10.53
N VAL A 282 -13.95 -5.23 10.85
CA VAL A 282 -14.94 -4.16 11.03
C VAL A 282 -14.54 -3.22 12.16
N LEU A 283 -14.15 -3.76 13.33
CA LEU A 283 -13.67 -2.95 14.46
C LEU A 283 -12.47 -2.09 14.08
N PHE A 284 -11.48 -2.67 13.37
CA PHE A 284 -10.31 -1.92 12.94
C PHE A 284 -10.65 -0.80 11.96
N ARG A 285 -11.44 -1.08 10.93
CA ARG A 285 -11.89 -0.09 9.95
C ARG A 285 -12.60 1.08 10.63
N ASP A 286 -13.59 0.77 11.47
CA ASP A 286 -14.42 1.77 12.12
C ASP A 286 -13.61 2.62 13.11
N PHE A 287 -12.68 1.98 13.82
CA PHE A 287 -11.71 2.69 14.68
C PHE A 287 -10.84 3.65 13.88
N MET A 288 -10.26 3.19 12.76
CA MET A 288 -9.42 4.03 11.90
C MET A 288 -10.18 5.26 11.37
N ILE A 289 -11.41 5.05 10.90
CA ILE A 289 -12.27 6.14 10.44
C ILE A 289 -12.57 7.13 11.57
N ALA A 290 -12.96 6.63 12.74
CA ALA A 290 -13.27 7.45 13.91
C ALA A 290 -12.03 8.22 14.41
N TYR A 291 -10.87 7.58 14.42
CA TYR A 291 -9.60 8.20 14.83
C TYR A 291 -9.25 9.39 13.94
N TYR A 292 -9.33 9.23 12.62
CA TYR A 292 -8.93 10.29 11.68
C TYR A 292 -9.98 11.39 11.50
N LYS A 293 -11.25 11.12 11.76
CA LYS A 293 -12.29 12.18 11.82
C LYS A 293 -11.95 13.29 12.80
N ARG A 294 -11.22 13.00 13.88
CA ARG A 294 -10.77 14.01 14.87
C ARG A 294 -9.81 15.03 14.28
N PHE A 295 -9.10 14.70 13.20
CA PHE A 295 -8.13 15.59 12.55
C PHE A 295 -8.72 16.30 11.32
N SER A 296 -9.89 15.89 10.85
CA SER A 296 -10.57 16.52 9.71
C SER A 296 -11.34 17.79 10.07
N HIS A 297 -11.54 18.02 11.38
CA HIS A 297 -12.14 19.22 11.92
C HIS A 297 -11.20 19.75 13.01
N PRO A 298 -10.43 20.82 12.79
CA PRO A 298 -9.71 21.47 13.90
C PRO A 298 -10.75 21.85 14.97
N PRO A 299 -10.43 21.68 16.28
CA PRO A 299 -11.32 22.15 17.32
C PRO A 299 -11.59 23.64 17.06
N GLN A 300 -12.86 24.03 17.02
CA GLN A 300 -13.24 25.42 17.08
C GLN A 300 -12.73 25.94 18.42
N GLU A 301 -11.71 26.79 18.39
CA GLU A 301 -11.24 27.52 19.56
C GLU A 301 -12.44 28.33 20.08
N HIS A 302 -12.92 27.96 21.25
CA HIS A 302 -13.84 28.72 22.06
C HIS A 302 -13.07 29.66 22.98
#